data_42db5adf7131dd96d2b90b9a1dd0eb91
#
_entry.id   42db5adf7131dd96d2b90b9a1dd0eb91
#
_cell.length_a   1.000
_cell.length_b   1.000
_cell.length_c   1.000
_cell.angle_alpha   90.00
_cell.angle_beta   90.00
_cell.angle_gamma   90.00
#
_symmetry.space_group_name_H-M   'P 1'
#
loop_
_entity.id
_entity.type
_entity.pdbx_description
1 polymer ?
#
loop_
_entity_poly.entity_id
_entity_poly.type
_entity_poly.pdbx_seq_one_letter_code
_entity_poly.pdbx_strand_id
1 'polypeptide(L)'
;MTYAFDAFVTSALFDAAGQAWFALGDGTVRREDGLTLQAHQGAVLCAAVHPTGAGVLTGGDDGVLAWSRGSGVEVLETTPGRWIDAVTASPASGLIAWASGKRVEVRDAADPDFRRTFEHERSAADLAFDPRGRRLAVATYGGAWLWYARIAEQKPEILKWAGSHIALAWSPDGKFLMSAMQENQLHGWRVADDKNLKMGGYPAKVKSLAFLSKGQMLATSGANGVVVWPFTGPAGPLGKQAAEVGYDESALVARVAGDPGSRRVAAGLEDGRVWICDLTGQQIDMLKAEKGESISTLAFSRDARRLAWGDEAGGGGVFDV
;
A
#
# COMPACT_ATOMS: atom_id res chain seq x y z
N MET A 1 7.09 -21.15 2.82
CA MET A 1 8.01 -20.94 3.97
C MET A 1 7.30 -20.07 4.99
N THR A 2 7.28 -20.45 6.28
CA THR A 2 6.60 -19.70 7.35
C THR A 2 7.60 -19.25 8.40
N TYR A 3 7.35 -18.10 9.00
CA TYR A 3 8.16 -17.47 10.04
C TYR A 3 7.28 -17.17 11.25
N ALA A 4 7.86 -17.20 12.44
CA ALA A 4 7.27 -16.69 13.66
C ALA A 4 8.15 -15.53 14.14
N PHE A 5 7.63 -14.33 14.08
CA PHE A 5 8.26 -13.14 14.60
C PHE A 5 7.68 -12.83 15.98
N ASP A 6 8.42 -12.12 16.81
CA ASP A 6 7.98 -11.80 18.18
C ASP A 6 7.12 -10.52 18.25
N ALA A 7 6.73 -9.97 17.08
CA ALA A 7 6.01 -8.71 17.00
C ALA A 7 5.11 -8.66 15.75
N PHE A 8 4.06 -7.85 15.83
CA PHE A 8 3.12 -7.55 14.74
C PHE A 8 3.86 -7.26 13.42
N VAL A 9 3.43 -7.90 12.32
CA VAL A 9 3.99 -7.65 10.99
C VAL A 9 3.26 -6.45 10.37
N THR A 10 3.89 -5.30 10.34
CA THR A 10 3.28 -4.07 9.83
C THR A 10 3.26 -4.03 8.30
N SER A 11 4.29 -4.60 7.67
CA SER A 11 4.41 -4.64 6.20
C SER A 11 5.21 -5.86 5.74
N ALA A 12 4.79 -6.46 4.63
CA ALA A 12 5.54 -7.45 3.88
C ALA A 12 5.71 -6.95 2.43
N LEU A 13 6.93 -6.96 1.90
CA LEU A 13 7.29 -6.40 0.62
C LEU A 13 8.32 -7.29 -0.08
N PHE A 14 8.37 -7.22 -1.41
CA PHE A 14 9.47 -7.79 -2.20
C PHE A 14 10.33 -6.68 -2.78
N ASP A 15 11.65 -6.78 -2.62
CA ASP A 15 12.57 -5.93 -3.34
C ASP A 15 12.71 -6.33 -4.82
N ALA A 16 13.51 -5.58 -5.58
CA ALA A 16 13.68 -5.88 -7.02
C ALA A 16 14.45 -7.18 -7.30
N ALA A 17 15.19 -7.69 -6.33
CA ALA A 17 15.84 -9.00 -6.41
C ALA A 17 14.87 -10.16 -6.09
N GLY A 18 13.63 -9.83 -5.73
CA GLY A 18 12.60 -10.81 -5.35
C GLY A 18 12.75 -11.33 -3.92
N GLN A 19 13.58 -10.70 -3.08
CA GLN A 19 13.71 -11.06 -1.66
C GLN A 19 12.53 -10.48 -0.88
N ALA A 20 11.90 -11.32 -0.04
CA ALA A 20 10.84 -10.87 0.85
C ALA A 20 11.42 -10.18 2.10
N TRP A 21 10.83 -9.03 2.44
CA TRP A 21 11.16 -8.22 3.61
C TRP A 21 9.92 -8.04 4.48
N PHE A 22 10.11 -8.08 5.79
CA PHE A 22 9.07 -7.92 6.80
C PHE A 22 9.46 -6.79 7.74
N ALA A 23 8.61 -5.78 7.87
CA ALA A 23 8.76 -4.71 8.85
C ALA A 23 7.88 -5.00 10.06
N LEU A 24 8.40 -4.82 11.26
CA LEU A 24 7.77 -5.29 12.49
C LEU A 24 7.49 -4.16 13.49
N GLY A 25 6.50 -4.39 14.35
CA GLY A 25 6.13 -3.48 15.42
C GLY A 25 7.16 -3.30 16.54
N ASP A 26 8.23 -4.10 16.56
CA ASP A 26 9.36 -3.96 17.48
C ASP A 26 10.51 -3.11 16.90
N GLY A 27 10.30 -2.50 15.74
CA GLY A 27 11.31 -1.68 15.05
C GLY A 27 12.30 -2.46 14.21
N THR A 28 12.19 -3.78 14.17
CA THR A 28 13.08 -4.60 13.34
C THR A 28 12.55 -4.73 11.91
N VAL A 29 13.48 -4.89 10.97
CA VAL A 29 13.24 -5.27 9.59
C VAL A 29 13.91 -6.61 9.34
N ARG A 30 13.15 -7.58 8.88
CA ARG A 30 13.61 -8.96 8.65
C ARG A 30 13.53 -9.30 7.18
N ARG A 31 14.53 -10.04 6.69
CA ARG A 31 14.51 -10.60 5.33
C ARG A 31 14.36 -12.13 5.39
N GLU A 32 13.75 -12.70 4.38
CA GLU A 32 13.41 -14.13 4.33
C GLU A 32 14.59 -15.10 4.52
N ASP A 33 15.83 -14.66 4.28
CA ASP A 33 17.06 -15.45 4.46
C ASP A 33 17.61 -15.40 5.89
N GLY A 34 16.88 -14.78 6.83
CA GLY A 34 17.27 -14.68 8.23
C GLY A 34 17.99 -13.39 8.62
N LEU A 35 18.28 -12.48 7.66
CA LEU A 35 18.84 -11.16 8.00
C LEU A 35 17.87 -10.40 8.91
N THR A 36 18.38 -9.89 10.02
CA THR A 36 17.64 -9.08 10.99
C THR A 36 18.36 -7.75 11.18
N LEU A 37 17.64 -6.65 11.02
CA LEU A 37 18.16 -5.29 11.15
C LEU A 37 17.29 -4.50 12.14
N GLN A 38 17.91 -3.84 13.12
CA GLN A 38 17.21 -2.87 13.99
C GLN A 38 17.16 -1.53 13.24
N ALA A 39 16.03 -1.22 12.64
CA ALA A 39 15.84 -0.01 11.85
C ALA A 39 15.34 1.16 12.70
N HIS A 40 14.55 0.89 13.74
CA HIS A 40 13.90 1.88 14.60
C HIS A 40 14.04 1.53 16.08
N GLN A 41 13.96 2.54 16.95
CA GLN A 41 13.93 2.35 18.42
C GLN A 41 12.49 2.11 18.94
N GLY A 42 11.49 2.32 18.09
CA GLY A 42 10.07 2.07 18.32
C GLY A 42 9.47 1.24 17.20
N ALA A 43 8.16 1.33 17.01
CA ALA A 43 7.46 0.56 15.99
C ALA A 43 7.72 1.07 14.57
N VAL A 44 7.88 0.14 13.61
CA VAL A 44 7.74 0.50 12.20
C VAL A 44 6.27 0.76 11.90
N LEU A 45 5.96 1.92 11.33
CA LEU A 45 4.59 2.32 11.00
C LEU A 45 4.25 2.11 9.52
N CYS A 46 5.22 2.31 8.64
CA CYS A 46 5.05 2.21 7.20
C CYS A 46 6.33 1.73 6.50
N ALA A 47 6.16 1.14 5.32
CA ALA A 47 7.29 0.68 4.51
C ALA A 47 7.01 0.81 3.01
N ALA A 48 8.08 0.98 2.23
CA ALA A 48 8.07 0.98 0.77
C ALA A 48 9.38 0.38 0.22
N VAL A 49 9.36 -0.14 -0.98
CA VAL A 49 10.60 -0.57 -1.65
C VAL A 49 11.41 0.67 -2.05
N HIS A 50 12.71 0.66 -1.80
CA HIS A 50 13.57 1.78 -2.21
C HIS A 50 13.55 1.97 -3.74
N PRO A 51 13.63 3.20 -4.29
CA PRO A 51 13.53 3.42 -5.74
C PRO A 51 14.55 2.67 -6.59
N THR A 52 15.73 2.40 -6.06
CA THR A 52 16.75 1.57 -6.72
C THR A 52 16.39 0.08 -6.77
N GLY A 53 15.34 -0.31 -6.05
CA GLY A 53 14.95 -1.70 -5.88
C GLY A 53 15.76 -2.49 -4.86
N ALA A 54 16.76 -1.90 -4.21
CA ALA A 54 17.61 -2.57 -3.23
C ALA A 54 17.08 -2.33 -1.81
N GLY A 55 16.42 -3.34 -1.22
CA GLY A 55 15.89 -3.28 0.14
C GLY A 55 14.68 -2.37 0.29
N VAL A 56 14.38 -1.98 1.51
CA VAL A 56 13.13 -1.29 1.90
C VAL A 56 13.39 -0.02 2.69
N LEU A 57 12.54 0.96 2.46
CA LEU A 57 12.38 2.17 3.27
C LEU A 57 11.38 1.89 4.38
N THR A 58 11.62 2.41 5.57
CA THR A 58 10.70 2.32 6.70
C THR A 58 10.60 3.65 7.42
N GLY A 59 9.38 4.00 7.86
CA GLY A 59 9.11 5.10 8.76
C GLY A 59 8.64 4.57 10.11
N GLY A 60 9.12 5.16 11.20
CA GLY A 60 8.82 4.73 12.56
C GLY A 60 8.18 5.80 13.44
N ASP A 61 7.68 5.38 14.58
CA ASP A 61 7.15 6.25 15.64
C ASP A 61 8.25 7.02 16.39
N ASP A 62 9.51 6.63 16.18
CA ASP A 62 10.70 7.35 16.63
C ASP A 62 11.05 8.58 15.75
N GLY A 63 10.32 8.78 14.66
CA GLY A 63 10.54 9.86 13.70
C GLY A 63 11.70 9.65 12.74
N VAL A 64 12.17 8.43 12.62
CA VAL A 64 13.25 8.06 11.69
C VAL A 64 12.66 7.58 10.37
N LEU A 65 13.26 8.03 9.26
CA LEU A 65 13.16 7.41 7.96
C LEU A 65 14.44 6.61 7.73
N ALA A 66 14.33 5.31 7.61
CA ALA A 66 15.46 4.40 7.44
C ALA A 66 15.40 3.66 6.10
N TRP A 67 16.58 3.36 5.55
CA TRP A 67 16.75 2.46 4.43
C TRP A 67 17.49 1.20 4.87
N SER A 68 16.79 0.08 4.90
CA SER A 68 17.29 -1.24 5.23
C SER A 68 17.68 -2.01 3.97
N ARG A 69 18.92 -2.49 3.91
CA ARG A 69 19.47 -3.26 2.77
C ARG A 69 20.44 -4.33 3.27
N GLY A 70 20.97 -5.19 2.38
CA GLY A 70 21.85 -6.29 2.76
C GLY A 70 23.13 -5.88 3.50
N SER A 71 23.56 -4.61 3.39
CA SER A 71 24.73 -4.05 4.08
C SER A 71 24.42 -3.41 5.43
N GLY A 72 23.16 -3.32 5.83
CA GLY A 72 22.73 -2.70 7.10
C GLY A 72 21.65 -1.66 6.93
N VAL A 73 21.50 -0.79 7.92
CA VAL A 73 20.52 0.31 7.99
C VAL A 73 21.23 1.64 7.76
N GLU A 74 20.66 2.45 6.89
CA GLU A 74 21.04 3.85 6.68
C GLU A 74 19.90 4.77 7.12
N VAL A 75 20.16 5.67 8.06
CA VAL A 75 19.20 6.71 8.47
C VAL A 75 19.21 7.81 7.43
N LEU A 76 18.08 8.00 6.74
CA LEU A 76 17.93 9.03 5.70
C LEU A 76 17.44 10.36 6.26
N GLU A 77 16.61 10.32 7.29
CA GLU A 77 16.04 11.50 7.94
C GLU A 77 15.69 11.19 9.39
N THR A 78 15.71 12.23 10.23
CA THR A 78 15.21 12.16 11.62
C THR A 78 14.37 13.40 11.91
N THR A 79 13.14 13.18 12.37
CA THR A 79 12.18 14.22 12.77
C THR A 79 11.81 14.02 14.23
N PRO A 80 12.60 14.56 15.19
CA PRO A 80 12.42 14.26 16.61
C PRO A 80 11.02 14.63 17.13
N GLY A 81 10.41 13.71 17.91
CA GLY A 81 9.11 13.92 18.54
C GLY A 81 7.91 13.86 17.58
N ARG A 82 8.09 13.37 16.38
CA ARG A 82 7.03 13.17 15.38
C ARG A 82 7.18 11.80 14.73
N TRP A 83 6.06 11.18 14.44
CA TRP A 83 6.02 9.92 13.70
C TRP A 83 6.21 10.15 12.20
N ILE A 84 6.76 9.16 11.51
CA ILE A 84 6.69 9.07 10.07
C ILE A 84 5.58 8.06 9.74
N ASP A 85 4.41 8.60 9.39
CA ASP A 85 3.15 7.85 9.27
C ASP A 85 2.97 7.19 7.91
N ALA A 86 3.60 7.74 6.87
CA ALA A 86 3.51 7.22 5.51
C ALA A 86 4.83 7.40 4.77
N VAL A 87 5.19 6.40 3.96
CA VAL A 87 6.34 6.44 3.05
C VAL A 87 5.96 5.83 1.71
N THR A 88 6.42 6.43 0.64
CA THR A 88 6.27 5.91 -0.72
C THR A 88 7.51 6.21 -1.55
N ALA A 89 7.70 5.45 -2.62
CA ALA A 89 8.80 5.66 -3.53
C ALA A 89 8.37 5.44 -4.99
N SER A 90 9.06 6.11 -5.89
CA SER A 90 8.84 5.97 -7.33
C SER A 90 10.10 5.50 -8.04
N PRO A 91 10.19 4.22 -8.45
CA PRO A 91 11.29 3.76 -9.30
C PRO A 91 11.38 4.52 -10.64
N ALA A 92 10.24 5.02 -11.15
CA ALA A 92 10.19 5.74 -12.43
C ALA A 92 10.87 7.10 -12.39
N SER A 93 10.92 7.76 -11.22
CA SER A 93 11.52 9.09 -11.05
C SER A 93 12.70 9.14 -10.07
N GLY A 94 13.00 8.04 -9.38
CA GLY A 94 14.03 7.96 -8.34
C GLY A 94 13.66 8.69 -7.05
N LEU A 95 12.38 9.10 -6.87
CA LEU A 95 11.95 9.90 -5.74
C LEU A 95 11.46 9.02 -4.58
N ILE A 96 11.73 9.53 -3.37
CA ILE A 96 11.21 9.04 -2.09
C ILE A 96 10.34 10.15 -1.51
N ALA A 97 9.16 9.82 -0.95
CA ALA A 97 8.34 10.76 -0.21
C ALA A 97 7.89 10.16 1.11
N TRP A 98 7.84 10.97 2.15
CA TRP A 98 7.32 10.57 3.47
C TRP A 98 6.51 11.69 4.11
N ALA A 99 5.63 11.31 5.02
CA ALA A 99 4.78 12.23 5.75
C ALA A 99 5.06 12.15 7.25
N SER A 100 5.05 13.32 7.89
CA SER A 100 5.06 13.49 9.33
C SER A 100 4.01 14.52 9.73
N GLY A 101 2.85 14.03 10.14
CA GLY A 101 1.68 14.87 10.40
C GLY A 101 1.22 15.63 9.15
N LYS A 102 1.32 16.97 9.18
CA LYS A 102 0.88 17.84 8.08
C LYS A 102 1.95 18.11 7.02
N ARG A 103 3.15 17.64 7.24
CA ARG A 103 4.31 17.91 6.40
C ARG A 103 4.66 16.68 5.58
N VAL A 104 4.81 16.87 4.28
CA VAL A 104 5.26 15.87 3.33
C VAL A 104 6.58 16.33 2.73
N GLU A 105 7.57 15.46 2.79
CA GLU A 105 8.91 15.68 2.24
C GLU A 105 9.12 14.79 1.02
N VAL A 106 9.88 15.30 0.05
CA VAL A 106 10.32 14.55 -1.12
C VAL A 106 11.83 14.69 -1.29
N ARG A 107 12.53 13.58 -1.52
CA ARG A 107 13.96 13.52 -1.85
C ARG A 107 14.16 12.74 -3.14
N ASP A 108 15.29 13.02 -3.80
CA ASP A 108 15.79 12.16 -4.88
C ASP A 108 16.81 11.18 -4.30
N ALA A 109 16.68 9.90 -4.61
CA ALA A 109 17.59 8.87 -4.11
C ALA A 109 19.02 8.97 -4.68
N ALA A 110 19.18 9.65 -5.84
CA ALA A 110 20.46 9.83 -6.49
C ALA A 110 21.06 11.24 -6.28
N ASP A 111 20.25 12.22 -5.83
CA ASP A 111 20.66 13.59 -5.59
C ASP A 111 20.33 14.00 -4.14
N PRO A 112 21.31 13.97 -3.22
CA PRO A 112 21.07 14.27 -1.81
C PRO A 112 20.70 15.74 -1.56
N ASP A 113 21.01 16.64 -2.49
CA ASP A 113 20.69 18.06 -2.37
C ASP A 113 19.27 18.38 -2.82
N PHE A 114 18.64 17.45 -3.57
CA PHE A 114 17.26 17.63 -3.97
C PHE A 114 16.30 17.37 -2.81
N ARG A 115 15.55 18.39 -2.45
CA ARG A 115 14.49 18.31 -1.43
C ARG A 115 13.30 19.19 -1.81
N ARG A 116 12.07 18.71 -1.54
CA ARG A 116 10.83 19.48 -1.59
C ARG A 116 10.02 19.21 -0.34
N THR A 117 9.33 20.25 0.12
CA THR A 117 8.45 20.21 1.29
C THR A 117 7.08 20.71 0.88
N PHE A 118 6.04 19.98 1.23
CA PHE A 118 4.65 20.35 1.00
C PHE A 118 3.93 20.37 2.35
N GLU A 119 3.36 21.53 2.69
CA GLU A 119 2.59 21.71 3.92
C GLU A 119 1.10 21.59 3.61
N HIS A 120 0.36 20.97 4.53
CA HIS A 120 -1.05 20.71 4.41
C HIS A 120 -1.81 21.25 5.62
N GLU A 121 -3.09 21.58 5.43
CA GLU A 121 -3.96 22.03 6.52
C GLU A 121 -4.31 20.89 7.48
N ARG A 122 -4.32 19.67 7.00
CA ARG A 122 -4.64 18.42 7.72
C ARG A 122 -3.51 17.41 7.59
N SER A 123 -3.43 16.48 8.53
CA SER A 123 -2.43 15.41 8.48
C SER A 123 -2.57 14.58 7.21
N ALA A 124 -1.44 14.23 6.62
CA ALA A 124 -1.35 13.27 5.54
C ALA A 124 -1.52 11.86 6.12
N ALA A 125 -2.43 11.08 5.58
CA ALA A 125 -2.71 9.72 6.03
C ALA A 125 -2.04 8.66 5.14
N ASP A 126 -1.84 8.98 3.85
CA ASP A 126 -1.17 8.10 2.89
C ASP A 126 -0.61 8.92 1.73
N LEU A 127 0.36 8.33 1.03
CA LEU A 127 1.11 8.92 -0.08
C LEU A 127 1.19 7.94 -1.25
N ALA A 128 0.96 8.45 -2.47
CA ALA A 128 1.14 7.63 -3.67
C ALA A 128 1.68 8.46 -4.84
N PHE A 129 2.80 8.03 -5.43
CA PHE A 129 3.26 8.57 -6.71
C PHE A 129 2.39 8.06 -7.86
N ASP A 130 2.12 8.92 -8.84
CA ASP A 130 1.55 8.46 -10.11
C ASP A 130 2.53 7.49 -10.83
N PRO A 131 2.06 6.67 -11.77
CA PRO A 131 2.91 5.65 -12.40
C PRO A 131 4.16 6.18 -13.10
N ARG A 132 4.20 7.48 -13.41
CA ARG A 132 5.35 8.15 -14.02
C ARG A 132 6.25 8.84 -13.00
N GLY A 133 5.87 8.85 -11.72
CA GLY A 133 6.59 9.52 -10.64
C GLY A 133 6.63 11.05 -10.77
N ARG A 134 5.70 11.64 -11.53
CA ARG A 134 5.64 13.09 -11.72
C ARG A 134 4.80 13.79 -10.68
N ARG A 135 3.67 13.16 -10.30
CA ARG A 135 2.74 13.68 -9.31
C ARG A 135 2.76 12.82 -8.07
N LEU A 136 2.72 13.47 -6.93
CA LEU A 136 2.53 12.85 -5.62
C LEU A 136 1.10 13.17 -5.15
N ALA A 137 0.31 12.14 -4.89
CA ALA A 137 -0.97 12.24 -4.24
C ALA A 137 -0.80 12.11 -2.73
N VAL A 138 -1.46 12.97 -1.97
CA VAL A 138 -1.46 13.00 -0.52
C VAL A 138 -2.90 12.86 -0.03
N ALA A 139 -3.21 11.79 0.70
CA ALA A 139 -4.52 11.57 1.32
C ALA A 139 -4.66 12.43 2.58
N THR A 140 -5.76 13.17 2.68
CA THR A 140 -6.07 13.97 3.87
C THR A 140 -7.56 13.85 4.21
N TYR A 141 -7.98 14.48 5.31
CA TYR A 141 -9.39 14.74 5.52
C TYR A 141 -9.90 15.76 4.49
N GLY A 142 -10.96 15.41 3.77
CA GLY A 142 -11.62 16.27 2.78
C GLY A 142 -11.15 16.07 1.34
N GLY A 143 -10.26 15.10 1.07
CA GLY A 143 -9.84 14.75 -0.29
C GLY A 143 -8.38 14.36 -0.43
N ALA A 144 -7.91 14.39 -1.67
CA ALA A 144 -6.51 14.14 -2.02
C ALA A 144 -5.89 15.41 -2.65
N TRP A 145 -4.65 15.68 -2.29
CA TRP A 145 -3.86 16.80 -2.82
C TRP A 145 -2.85 16.25 -3.81
N LEU A 146 -2.79 16.83 -5.01
CA LEU A 146 -1.85 16.44 -6.04
C LEU A 146 -0.77 17.49 -6.21
N TRP A 147 0.48 17.08 -6.04
CA TRP A 147 1.66 17.90 -6.19
C TRP A 147 2.52 17.40 -7.35
N TYR A 148 3.09 18.30 -8.14
CA TYR A 148 4.20 17.94 -9.01
C TYR A 148 5.47 17.79 -8.18
N ALA A 149 5.95 16.56 -8.03
CA ALA A 149 6.94 16.19 -7.02
C ALA A 149 8.29 16.93 -7.14
N ARG A 150 8.64 17.44 -8.34
CA ARG A 150 9.90 18.18 -8.55
C ARG A 150 9.74 19.70 -8.59
N ILE A 151 8.52 20.24 -8.62
CA ILE A 151 8.28 21.70 -8.72
C ILE A 151 8.24 22.31 -7.32
N ALA A 152 9.03 23.35 -7.08
CA ALA A 152 9.10 24.01 -5.79
C ALA A 152 7.92 24.98 -5.57
N GLU A 153 7.72 25.88 -6.53
CA GLU A 153 6.68 26.92 -6.43
C GLU A 153 5.45 26.52 -7.23
N GLN A 154 4.46 26.00 -6.56
CA GLN A 154 3.22 25.56 -7.17
C GLN A 154 2.05 25.63 -6.20
N LYS A 155 0.85 25.64 -6.74
CA LYS A 155 -0.37 25.36 -6.00
C LYS A 155 -0.77 23.89 -6.28
N PRO A 156 -1.19 23.14 -5.26
CA PRO A 156 -1.67 21.78 -5.50
C PRO A 156 -3.01 21.81 -6.22
N GLU A 157 -3.24 20.79 -7.01
CA GLU A 157 -4.59 20.41 -7.43
C GLU A 157 -5.26 19.66 -6.28
N ILE A 158 -6.49 20.06 -5.90
CA ILE A 158 -7.19 19.46 -4.77
C ILE A 158 -8.42 18.70 -5.27
N LEU A 159 -8.36 17.40 -5.21
CA LEU A 159 -9.47 16.49 -5.51
C LEU A 159 -10.36 16.39 -4.26
N LYS A 160 -11.45 17.16 -4.22
CA LYS A 160 -12.30 17.34 -3.03
C LYS A 160 -13.31 16.21 -2.90
N TRP A 161 -13.39 15.63 -1.71
CA TRP A 161 -14.47 14.77 -1.26
C TRP A 161 -14.51 14.71 0.27
N ALA A 162 -15.69 14.93 0.86
CA ALA A 162 -15.85 14.95 2.32
C ALA A 162 -15.59 13.57 2.93
N GLY A 163 -14.86 13.54 4.04
CA GLY A 163 -14.52 12.34 4.79
C GLY A 163 -13.00 12.14 4.94
N SER A 164 -12.63 11.10 5.65
CA SER A 164 -11.23 10.79 5.96
C SER A 164 -10.66 9.78 4.96
N HIS A 165 -9.78 10.24 4.09
CA HIS A 165 -9.08 9.40 3.11
C HIS A 165 -7.85 8.79 3.77
N ILE A 166 -7.74 7.46 3.79
CA ILE A 166 -6.75 6.71 4.59
C ILE A 166 -5.80 5.82 3.79
N ALA A 167 -6.11 5.56 2.52
CA ALA A 167 -5.23 4.84 1.62
C ALA A 167 -5.46 5.29 0.18
N LEU A 168 -4.42 5.29 -0.65
CA LEU A 168 -4.45 5.71 -2.03
C LEU A 168 -3.94 4.64 -2.98
N ALA A 169 -4.53 4.55 -4.16
CA ALA A 169 -4.01 3.75 -5.26
C ALA A 169 -4.24 4.45 -6.60
N TRP A 170 -3.18 4.65 -7.38
CA TRP A 170 -3.27 5.08 -8.76
C TRP A 170 -3.58 3.91 -9.68
N SER A 171 -4.46 4.12 -10.66
CA SER A 171 -4.54 3.18 -11.78
C SER A 171 -3.21 3.16 -12.53
N PRO A 172 -2.76 1.99 -13.07
CA PRO A 172 -1.48 1.88 -13.78
C PRO A 172 -1.31 2.80 -14.98
N ASP A 173 -2.40 3.28 -15.58
CA ASP A 173 -2.40 4.26 -16.67
C ASP A 173 -2.41 5.73 -16.15
N GLY A 174 -2.52 5.94 -14.85
CA GLY A 174 -2.53 7.26 -14.19
C GLY A 174 -3.80 8.09 -14.42
N LYS A 175 -4.88 7.47 -14.94
CA LYS A 175 -6.14 8.19 -15.20
C LYS A 175 -7.03 8.32 -13.98
N PHE A 176 -6.93 7.37 -13.05
CA PHE A 176 -7.76 7.31 -11.85
C PHE A 176 -6.89 7.28 -10.60
N LEU A 177 -7.30 8.05 -9.62
CA LEU A 177 -6.82 7.96 -8.23
C LEU A 177 -7.96 7.42 -7.38
N MET A 178 -7.71 6.33 -6.67
CA MET A 178 -8.66 5.69 -5.76
C MET A 178 -8.23 5.91 -4.32
N SER A 179 -9.22 6.05 -3.45
CA SER A 179 -9.00 6.21 -2.02
C SER A 179 -9.95 5.35 -1.20
N ALA A 180 -9.41 4.60 -0.26
CA ALA A 180 -10.19 4.02 0.82
C ALA A 180 -10.47 5.08 1.89
N MET A 181 -11.64 4.99 2.51
CA MET A 181 -12.12 5.97 3.48
C MET A 181 -12.39 5.32 4.84
N GLN A 182 -12.26 6.12 5.90
CA GLN A 182 -12.60 5.71 7.26
C GLN A 182 -14.10 5.34 7.39
N GLU A 183 -14.94 5.91 6.54
CA GLU A 183 -16.40 5.82 6.55
C GLU A 183 -16.95 4.58 5.79
N ASN A 184 -16.24 3.47 5.75
CA ASN A 184 -16.63 2.24 5.06
C ASN A 184 -17.02 2.46 3.59
N GLN A 185 -16.31 3.33 2.92
CA GLN A 185 -16.54 3.70 1.52
C GLN A 185 -15.23 3.66 0.75
N LEU A 186 -15.36 3.47 -0.54
CA LEU A 186 -14.32 3.70 -1.51
C LEU A 186 -14.72 4.92 -2.35
N HIS A 187 -13.81 5.85 -2.50
CA HIS A 187 -13.97 7.00 -3.37
C HIS A 187 -12.83 7.07 -4.36
N GLY A 188 -13.02 7.75 -5.48
CA GLY A 188 -11.97 8.01 -6.42
C GLY A 188 -12.28 9.16 -7.35
N TRP A 189 -11.30 9.50 -8.16
CA TRP A 189 -11.40 10.57 -9.14
C TRP A 189 -10.85 10.12 -10.48
N ARG A 190 -11.53 10.48 -11.56
CA ARG A 190 -10.92 10.53 -12.88
C ARG A 190 -10.17 11.87 -12.95
N VAL A 191 -8.84 11.79 -12.91
CA VAL A 191 -8.01 12.97 -12.63
C VAL A 191 -8.05 14.03 -13.75
N ALA A 192 -8.36 13.64 -14.98
CA ALA A 192 -8.37 14.58 -16.11
C ALA A 192 -9.49 15.64 -16.04
N ASP A 193 -10.56 15.38 -15.31
CA ASP A 193 -11.74 16.24 -15.22
C ASP A 193 -12.42 16.24 -13.83
N ASP A 194 -11.70 15.82 -12.81
CA ASP A 194 -12.13 15.75 -11.40
C ASP A 194 -13.44 14.95 -11.20
N LYS A 195 -13.76 14.06 -12.13
CA LYS A 195 -14.99 13.28 -12.05
C LYS A 195 -14.97 12.34 -10.89
N ASN A 196 -15.87 12.56 -9.94
CA ASN A 196 -16.02 11.74 -8.74
C ASN A 196 -16.55 10.34 -9.04
N LEU A 197 -15.94 9.34 -8.41
CA LEU A 197 -16.28 7.92 -8.47
C LEU A 197 -16.68 7.46 -7.06
N LYS A 198 -17.96 7.49 -6.75
CA LYS A 198 -18.47 7.04 -5.44
C LYS A 198 -18.79 5.55 -5.52
N MET A 199 -18.18 4.77 -4.64
CA MET A 199 -18.36 3.32 -4.54
C MET A 199 -18.58 2.95 -3.08
N GLY A 200 -19.74 2.41 -2.76
CA GLY A 200 -20.16 2.11 -1.40
C GLY A 200 -20.79 0.72 -1.30
N GLY A 201 -21.37 0.43 -0.13
CA GLY A 201 -21.99 -0.87 0.16
C GLY A 201 -21.11 -1.81 0.95
N TYR A 202 -19.98 -1.30 1.46
CA TYR A 202 -19.06 -2.10 2.29
C TYR A 202 -19.60 -2.23 3.72
N PRO A 203 -19.66 -3.46 4.28
CA PRO A 203 -20.05 -3.68 5.67
C PRO A 203 -19.01 -3.18 6.66
N ALA A 204 -17.73 -3.12 6.25
CA ALA A 204 -16.62 -2.68 7.07
C ALA A 204 -15.70 -1.71 6.32
N LYS A 205 -14.71 -1.17 7.05
CA LYS A 205 -13.69 -0.29 6.49
C LYS A 205 -12.87 -1.00 5.42
N VAL A 206 -12.72 -0.34 4.26
CA VAL A 206 -11.76 -0.78 3.24
C VAL A 206 -10.36 -0.43 3.73
N LYS A 207 -9.55 -1.44 4.02
CA LYS A 207 -8.17 -1.28 4.53
C LYS A 207 -7.11 -1.47 3.44
N SER A 208 -7.50 -2.02 2.29
CA SER A 208 -6.57 -2.41 1.24
C SER A 208 -7.23 -2.35 -0.13
N LEU A 209 -6.50 -1.85 -1.12
CA LEU A 209 -6.90 -1.78 -2.52
C LEU A 209 -5.72 -2.16 -3.42
N ALA A 210 -6.00 -2.93 -4.47
CA ALA A 210 -4.99 -3.37 -5.41
C ALA A 210 -5.52 -3.39 -6.84
N PHE A 211 -4.85 -2.67 -7.74
CA PHE A 211 -5.11 -2.81 -9.17
C PHE A 211 -4.48 -4.11 -9.69
N LEU A 212 -5.20 -4.81 -10.56
CA LEU A 212 -4.75 -6.04 -11.21
C LEU A 212 -5.14 -6.02 -12.70
N SER A 213 -4.71 -7.05 -13.44
CA SER A 213 -5.03 -7.20 -14.86
C SER A 213 -4.72 -5.93 -15.67
N LYS A 214 -3.49 -5.40 -15.54
CA LYS A 214 -3.03 -4.17 -16.22
C LYS A 214 -3.93 -2.95 -15.96
N GLY A 215 -4.51 -2.88 -14.75
CA GLY A 215 -5.41 -1.79 -14.35
C GLY A 215 -6.85 -1.93 -14.83
N GLN A 216 -7.24 -3.07 -15.39
CA GLN A 216 -8.62 -3.30 -15.81
C GLN A 216 -9.57 -3.61 -14.67
N MET A 217 -9.04 -3.93 -13.50
CA MET A 217 -9.79 -4.27 -12.29
C MET A 217 -9.13 -3.67 -11.07
N LEU A 218 -9.95 -3.36 -10.06
CA LEU A 218 -9.53 -2.95 -8.72
C LEU A 218 -10.15 -3.91 -7.72
N ALA A 219 -9.32 -4.64 -6.98
CA ALA A 219 -9.74 -5.46 -5.84
C ALA A 219 -9.67 -4.66 -4.55
N THR A 220 -10.63 -4.87 -3.65
CA THR A 220 -10.71 -4.19 -2.36
C THR A 220 -11.11 -5.15 -1.24
N SER A 221 -10.65 -4.86 -0.02
CA SER A 221 -11.07 -5.50 1.22
C SER A 221 -12.32 -4.85 1.81
N GLY A 222 -12.73 -5.24 3.02
CA GLY A 222 -13.80 -4.61 3.78
C GLY A 222 -15.18 -5.21 3.56
N ALA A 223 -15.27 -6.37 2.92
CA ALA A 223 -16.48 -7.19 2.77
C ALA A 223 -16.16 -8.66 3.08
N ASN A 224 -17.16 -9.51 3.06
CA ASN A 224 -17.01 -10.95 3.31
C ASN A 224 -16.35 -11.72 2.14
N GLY A 225 -16.25 -11.08 0.98
CA GLY A 225 -15.46 -11.50 -0.15
C GLY A 225 -14.60 -10.35 -0.67
N VAL A 226 -13.72 -10.64 -1.61
CA VAL A 226 -12.99 -9.59 -2.34
C VAL A 226 -13.96 -8.90 -3.28
N VAL A 227 -14.13 -7.60 -3.12
CA VAL A 227 -14.94 -6.80 -4.03
C VAL A 227 -14.09 -6.34 -5.20
N VAL A 228 -14.47 -6.72 -6.41
CA VAL A 228 -13.74 -6.45 -7.65
C VAL A 228 -14.52 -5.47 -8.52
N TRP A 229 -13.96 -4.28 -8.70
CA TRP A 229 -14.53 -3.23 -9.55
C TRP A 229 -13.93 -3.26 -10.95
N PRO A 230 -14.74 -3.25 -12.01
CA PRO A 230 -14.24 -3.20 -13.38
C PRO A 230 -13.80 -1.77 -13.77
N PHE A 231 -12.56 -1.62 -14.21
CA PHE A 231 -11.95 -0.35 -14.67
C PHE A 231 -11.72 -0.31 -16.19
N THR A 232 -12.53 -1.02 -16.95
CA THR A 232 -12.42 -1.06 -18.40
C THR A 232 -13.04 0.19 -19.06
N GLY A 233 -12.35 0.73 -20.09
CA GLY A 233 -12.80 1.90 -20.85
C GLY A 233 -12.59 3.24 -20.13
N PRO A 234 -12.93 4.37 -20.78
CA PRO A 234 -12.59 5.71 -20.30
C PRO A 234 -13.41 6.18 -19.09
N ALA A 235 -14.54 5.53 -18.81
CA ALA A 235 -15.39 5.85 -17.67
C ALA A 235 -14.97 5.13 -16.38
N GLY A 236 -14.01 4.20 -16.45
CA GLY A 236 -13.63 3.38 -15.31
C GLY A 236 -14.80 2.54 -14.77
N PRO A 237 -15.08 2.59 -13.46
CA PRO A 237 -16.14 1.80 -12.83
C PRO A 237 -17.55 2.41 -12.99
N LEU A 238 -17.70 3.62 -13.52
CA LEU A 238 -18.98 4.31 -13.62
C LEU A 238 -20.00 3.50 -14.43
N GLY A 239 -21.21 3.30 -13.82
CA GLY A 239 -22.30 2.56 -14.43
C GLY A 239 -22.09 1.04 -14.49
N LYS A 240 -21.07 0.52 -13.80
CA LYS A 240 -20.77 -0.91 -13.73
C LYS A 240 -21.00 -1.43 -12.32
N GLN A 241 -21.32 -2.72 -12.23
CA GLN A 241 -21.45 -3.41 -10.95
C GLN A 241 -20.12 -4.06 -10.58
N ALA A 242 -19.81 -4.04 -9.29
CA ALA A 242 -18.74 -4.84 -8.73
C ALA A 242 -19.16 -6.32 -8.66
N ALA A 243 -18.17 -7.22 -8.72
CA ALA A 243 -18.34 -8.62 -8.37
C ALA A 243 -17.75 -8.86 -6.98
N GLU A 244 -18.33 -9.78 -6.22
CA GLU A 244 -17.74 -10.27 -4.96
C GLU A 244 -17.27 -11.71 -5.17
N VAL A 245 -16.03 -12.00 -4.75
CA VAL A 245 -15.36 -13.29 -4.98
C VAL A 245 -14.87 -13.84 -3.66
N GLY A 246 -15.08 -15.14 -3.45
CA GLY A 246 -14.63 -15.81 -2.23
C GLY A 246 -15.43 -15.42 -0.99
N TYR A 247 -16.73 -15.21 -1.16
CA TYR A 247 -17.63 -14.86 -0.06
C TYR A 247 -17.62 -15.92 1.04
N ASP A 248 -17.38 -15.49 2.27
CA ASP A 248 -17.45 -16.31 3.49
C ASP A 248 -18.07 -15.48 4.61
N GLU A 249 -19.30 -15.80 5.01
CA GLU A 249 -20.03 -15.04 6.04
C GLU A 249 -19.31 -15.02 7.42
N SER A 250 -18.38 -15.96 7.63
CA SER A 250 -17.69 -16.12 8.92
C SER A 250 -16.49 -15.17 9.11
N ALA A 251 -16.00 -14.53 8.03
CA ALA A 251 -14.82 -13.67 8.13
C ALA A 251 -14.83 -12.57 7.08
N LEU A 252 -14.32 -11.40 7.45
CA LEU A 252 -14.09 -10.29 6.51
C LEU A 252 -12.71 -10.43 5.84
N VAL A 253 -12.62 -9.95 4.62
CA VAL A 253 -11.35 -9.75 3.93
C VAL A 253 -10.64 -8.53 4.55
N ALA A 254 -9.51 -8.78 5.22
CA ALA A 254 -8.68 -7.74 5.84
C ALA A 254 -7.74 -7.08 4.83
N ARG A 255 -7.10 -7.88 3.97
CA ARG A 255 -6.11 -7.43 2.97
C ARG A 255 -6.34 -8.09 1.63
N VAL A 256 -6.00 -7.36 0.58
CA VAL A 256 -5.95 -7.87 -0.79
C VAL A 256 -4.62 -7.56 -1.44
N ALA A 257 -4.15 -8.46 -2.31
CA ALA A 257 -3.07 -8.19 -3.24
C ALA A 257 -3.50 -8.59 -4.65
N GLY A 258 -3.18 -7.79 -5.65
CA GLY A 258 -3.52 -8.04 -7.05
C GLY A 258 -2.28 -8.34 -7.87
N ASP A 259 -2.35 -9.33 -8.76
CA ASP A 259 -1.33 -9.55 -9.76
C ASP A 259 -1.44 -8.47 -10.85
N PRO A 260 -0.44 -7.59 -11.01
CA PRO A 260 -0.52 -6.51 -11.98
C PRO A 260 -0.70 -6.98 -13.44
N GLY A 261 -0.21 -8.17 -13.77
CA GLY A 261 -0.19 -8.73 -15.12
C GLY A 261 -1.37 -9.62 -15.47
N SER A 262 -1.98 -10.25 -14.49
CA SER A 262 -3.03 -11.26 -14.68
C SER A 262 -4.30 -10.94 -13.88
N ARG A 263 -5.27 -11.85 -13.90
CA ARG A 263 -6.52 -11.75 -13.16
C ARG A 263 -6.47 -12.44 -11.79
N ARG A 264 -5.26 -12.71 -11.26
CA ARG A 264 -5.13 -13.32 -9.95
C ARG A 264 -5.23 -12.27 -8.85
N VAL A 265 -5.97 -12.60 -7.81
CA VAL A 265 -6.11 -11.82 -6.58
C VAL A 265 -5.86 -12.74 -5.39
N ALA A 266 -5.14 -12.25 -4.40
CA ALA A 266 -5.00 -12.90 -3.10
C ALA A 266 -5.76 -12.11 -2.05
N ALA A 267 -6.31 -12.84 -1.07
CA ALA A 267 -6.99 -12.28 0.09
C ALA A 267 -6.42 -12.87 1.39
N GLY A 268 -6.24 -11.98 2.36
CA GLY A 268 -6.00 -12.33 3.76
C GLY A 268 -7.21 -11.94 4.58
N LEU A 269 -7.68 -12.87 5.40
CA LEU A 269 -8.90 -12.71 6.17
C LEU A 269 -8.61 -12.25 7.61
N GLU A 270 -9.64 -11.70 8.27
CA GLU A 270 -9.54 -11.31 9.69
C GLU A 270 -9.38 -12.52 10.64
N ASP A 271 -9.71 -13.73 10.18
CA ASP A 271 -9.49 -14.97 10.93
C ASP A 271 -8.16 -15.68 10.58
N GLY A 272 -7.25 -14.98 9.92
CA GLY A 272 -5.88 -15.45 9.64
C GLY A 272 -5.71 -16.36 8.44
N ARG A 273 -6.78 -16.74 7.74
CA ARG A 273 -6.70 -17.53 6.49
C ARG A 273 -6.19 -16.67 5.32
N VAL A 274 -5.50 -17.33 4.38
CA VAL A 274 -5.03 -16.72 3.13
C VAL A 274 -5.42 -17.60 1.96
N TRP A 275 -5.98 -16.99 0.92
CA TRP A 275 -6.30 -17.67 -0.33
C TRP A 275 -5.92 -16.85 -1.56
N ILE A 276 -5.84 -17.53 -2.71
CA ILE A 276 -5.64 -16.92 -4.03
C ILE A 276 -6.74 -17.40 -4.99
N CYS A 277 -7.11 -16.55 -5.93
CA CYS A 277 -8.11 -16.87 -6.95
C CYS A 277 -7.72 -16.27 -8.30
N ASP A 278 -7.86 -17.04 -9.38
CA ASP A 278 -7.93 -16.49 -10.73
C ASP A 278 -9.40 -16.14 -11.05
N LEU A 279 -9.67 -14.87 -11.27
CA LEU A 279 -11.02 -14.35 -11.52
C LEU A 279 -11.65 -14.89 -12.81
N THR A 280 -10.90 -15.56 -13.68
CA THR A 280 -11.45 -16.19 -14.90
C THR A 280 -12.22 -17.47 -14.56
N GLY A 281 -11.65 -18.32 -13.74
CA GLY A 281 -12.25 -19.59 -13.31
C GLY A 281 -13.00 -19.52 -12.00
N GLN A 282 -12.76 -18.47 -11.22
CA GLN A 282 -13.31 -18.25 -9.87
C GLN A 282 -13.02 -19.40 -8.87
N GLN A 283 -12.03 -20.23 -9.18
CA GLN A 283 -11.57 -21.25 -8.26
C GLN A 283 -10.69 -20.62 -7.19
N ILE A 284 -10.98 -20.93 -5.93
CA ILE A 284 -10.20 -20.48 -4.77
C ILE A 284 -9.25 -21.56 -4.35
N ASP A 285 -7.97 -21.23 -4.31
CA ASP A 285 -6.92 -22.08 -3.79
C ASP A 285 -6.50 -21.55 -2.41
N MET A 286 -6.73 -22.37 -1.37
CA MET A 286 -6.40 -22.01 0.00
C MET A 286 -4.90 -22.21 0.24
N LEU A 287 -4.18 -21.10 0.53
CA LEU A 287 -2.73 -21.11 0.80
C LEU A 287 -2.43 -21.32 2.29
N LYS A 288 -3.24 -20.74 3.16
CA LYS A 288 -3.22 -20.92 4.62
C LYS A 288 -4.65 -21.15 5.09
N ALA A 289 -4.96 -22.39 5.48
CA ALA A 289 -6.29 -22.79 5.92
C ALA A 289 -6.50 -22.66 7.44
N GLU A 290 -5.41 -22.65 8.21
CA GLU A 290 -5.44 -22.53 9.66
C GLU A 290 -5.88 -21.12 10.06
N LYS A 291 -6.85 -21.08 10.96
CA LYS A 291 -7.29 -19.84 11.59
C LYS A 291 -6.24 -19.32 12.57
N GLY A 292 -6.22 -18.01 12.77
CA GLY A 292 -5.30 -17.30 13.64
C GLY A 292 -5.66 -15.83 13.73
N GLU A 293 -4.68 -14.99 13.95
CA GLU A 293 -4.86 -13.54 13.99
C GLU A 293 -5.02 -12.96 12.58
N SER A 294 -5.64 -11.78 12.52
CA SER A 294 -5.96 -11.06 11.29
C SER A 294 -4.73 -10.85 10.41
N ILE A 295 -4.87 -11.11 9.11
CA ILE A 295 -3.80 -10.81 8.15
C ILE A 295 -3.63 -9.30 8.05
N SER A 296 -2.45 -8.83 8.41
CA SER A 296 -2.08 -7.41 8.45
C SER A 296 -1.50 -6.91 7.13
N THR A 297 -0.90 -7.80 6.33
CA THR A 297 -0.23 -7.44 5.08
C THR A 297 -0.18 -8.59 4.09
N LEU A 298 -0.30 -8.26 2.78
CA LEU A 298 -0.13 -9.17 1.65
C LEU A 298 0.58 -8.45 0.51
N ALA A 299 1.52 -9.11 -0.15
CA ALA A 299 2.18 -8.59 -1.33
C ALA A 299 2.58 -9.69 -2.31
N PHE A 300 2.31 -9.50 -3.61
CA PHE A 300 2.92 -10.30 -4.67
C PHE A 300 4.36 -9.85 -4.93
N SER A 301 5.20 -10.81 -5.29
CA SER A 301 6.48 -10.51 -5.94
C SER A 301 6.22 -9.86 -7.31
N ARG A 302 7.24 -9.17 -7.85
CA ARG A 302 7.11 -8.46 -9.12
C ARG A 302 6.71 -9.35 -10.31
N ASP A 303 7.15 -10.60 -10.30
CA ASP A 303 6.79 -11.62 -11.30
C ASP A 303 5.51 -12.39 -10.96
N ALA A 304 4.89 -12.04 -9.84
CA ALA A 304 3.69 -12.63 -9.29
C ALA A 304 3.74 -14.15 -9.08
N ARG A 305 4.95 -14.72 -8.92
CA ARG A 305 5.16 -16.15 -8.62
C ARG A 305 5.20 -16.44 -7.13
N ARG A 306 5.31 -15.40 -6.30
CA ARG A 306 5.41 -15.51 -4.86
C ARG A 306 4.45 -14.54 -4.20
N LEU A 307 3.91 -14.93 -3.05
CA LEU A 307 3.03 -14.12 -2.21
C LEU A 307 3.58 -14.08 -0.79
N ALA A 308 3.96 -12.90 -0.30
CA ALA A 308 4.31 -12.68 1.08
C ALA A 308 3.07 -12.30 1.89
N TRP A 309 3.01 -12.74 3.15
CA TRP A 309 1.95 -12.42 4.09
C TRP A 309 2.51 -12.18 5.49
N GLY A 310 1.78 -11.42 6.29
CA GLY A 310 2.03 -11.25 7.72
C GLY A 310 0.73 -11.05 8.47
N ASP A 311 0.71 -11.37 9.77
CA ASP A 311 -0.45 -11.23 10.65
C ASP A 311 -0.18 -10.35 11.87
N GLU A 312 -1.22 -10.12 12.65
CA GLU A 312 -1.18 -9.25 13.83
C GLU A 312 -0.47 -9.87 15.03
N ALA A 313 -0.25 -11.20 15.06
CA ALA A 313 0.50 -11.89 16.12
C ALA A 313 1.99 -12.06 15.83
N GLY A 314 2.45 -11.68 14.63
CA GLY A 314 3.84 -11.89 14.21
C GLY A 314 4.05 -13.15 13.37
N GLY A 315 2.99 -13.83 12.98
CA GLY A 315 3.06 -14.85 11.94
C GLY A 315 3.39 -14.20 10.59
N GLY A 316 4.22 -14.84 9.79
CA GLY A 316 4.55 -14.38 8.46
C GLY A 316 5.03 -15.50 7.56
N GLY A 317 5.11 -15.24 6.26
CA GLY A 317 5.62 -16.24 5.33
C GLY A 317 5.57 -15.84 3.88
N VAL A 318 6.07 -16.76 3.06
CA VAL A 318 6.07 -16.65 1.60
C VAL A 318 5.56 -17.94 1.00
N PHE A 319 4.60 -17.83 0.11
CA PHE A 319 4.08 -18.92 -0.73
C PHE A 319 4.62 -18.77 -2.15
N ASP A 320 4.96 -19.89 -2.78
CA ASP A 320 5.08 -20.00 -4.23
C ASP A 320 3.67 -20.20 -4.81
N VAL A 321 3.28 -19.40 -5.83
CA VAL A 321 1.90 -19.31 -6.36
C VAL A 321 1.84 -19.27 -7.88
#